data_76a63fa2dea26f64a427eae512922c2e
#
_entry.id   76a63fa2dea26f64a427eae512922c2e
#
_cell.length_a   1.000
_cell.length_b   1.000
_cell.length_c   1.000
_cell.angle_alpha   90.00
_cell.angle_beta   90.00
_cell.angle_gamma   90.00
#
_symmetry.space_group_name_H-M   'P 1'
#
loop_
_entity.id
_entity.type
_entity.pdbx_description
1 polymer ?
#
loop_
_entity_poly.entity_id
_entity_poly.type
_entity_poly.pdbx_seq_one_letter_code
_entity_poly.pdbx_strand_id
1 'polypeptide(L)'
;MTAPLNRKMYFLTDPIEDRAKDWLDYKINYQATFAAQLMYPMVDTYEVMPWPDRIYQGLYRIAGTDQKERIPRSYSTQMQVMINTLNDIRTSDKQISGTHGIGVLMANSLMFQRFPDHNGYDDPQFSSFYGQTLPLLKRGIPVELVHMENTPFKDTFNGLQVLVMSYSNMKPMKSEYHNYLADWVKKGGTLVYCGEDVDPYQTVLEWWNTAGNAYKAPSEHLFEAMGLSRNPGDGTYRFGKGTVIVMREDPKHFVLKGGNDRKYFETIVSAYESKTGKKIEIKNNFMVERGPYTIAAVMDESSSKEPLKLSGLYIDLFDKDLPVLTVKQINPGEQGYLYDLNKVLGKVKAKVLCGASRIYDEKVGKQSYSFVAKSPLHTTNVSRVLLPRKPGKVLVNGKAEQPEWDESSKTLLLSFENDPAGVNVSIEW
;
A
#
# COMPACT_ATOMS: atom_id res chain seq x y z
N MET A 1 13.73 -6.65 5.20
CA MET A 1 15.04 -6.64 5.92
C MET A 1 14.98 -5.98 7.30
N THR A 2 14.23 -4.92 7.49
CA THR A 2 14.23 -4.14 8.76
C THR A 2 13.36 -4.73 9.86
N ALA A 3 12.26 -5.42 9.50
CA ALA A 3 11.29 -5.93 10.46
C ALA A 3 11.88 -6.83 11.57
N PRO A 4 12.75 -7.81 11.30
CA PRO A 4 13.34 -8.65 12.34
C PRO A 4 14.24 -7.89 13.33
N LEU A 5 14.71 -6.71 12.94
CA LEU A 5 15.60 -5.86 13.75
C LEU A 5 14.81 -4.81 14.54
N ASN A 6 13.49 -4.83 14.47
CA ASN A 6 12.59 -3.84 15.11
C ASN A 6 12.98 -2.38 14.82
N ARG A 7 13.47 -2.12 13.61
CA ARG A 7 13.83 -0.78 13.17
C ARG A 7 12.61 -0.03 12.70
N LYS A 8 12.51 1.24 13.05
CA LYS A 8 11.46 2.13 12.57
C LYS A 8 11.59 2.34 11.07
N MET A 9 10.47 2.17 10.35
CA MET A 9 10.39 2.41 8.91
C MET A 9 9.58 3.67 8.64
N TYR A 10 9.97 4.36 7.58
CA TYR A 10 9.29 5.53 7.07
C TYR A 10 8.93 5.29 5.61
N PHE A 11 7.72 5.66 5.21
CA PHE A 11 7.42 5.84 3.81
C PHE A 11 7.65 7.29 3.42
N LEU A 12 8.46 7.51 2.39
CA LEU A 12 8.60 8.78 1.72
C LEU A 12 7.61 8.84 0.56
N THR A 13 6.82 9.90 0.51
CA THR A 13 5.92 10.18 -0.62
C THR A 13 6.16 11.58 -1.13
N ASP A 14 6.28 11.72 -2.44
CA ASP A 14 6.36 13.02 -3.11
C ASP A 14 5.11 13.21 -3.97
N PRO A 15 4.23 14.18 -3.65
CA PRO A 15 3.05 14.49 -4.45
C PRO A 15 3.38 15.14 -5.81
N ILE A 16 4.62 15.61 -5.99
CA ILE A 16 5.10 16.23 -7.22
C ILE A 16 6.37 15.51 -7.67
N GLU A 17 6.25 14.66 -8.65
CA GLU A 17 7.39 13.96 -9.25
C GLU A 17 8.24 14.92 -10.14
N ASP A 18 9.51 14.56 -10.36
CA ASP A 18 10.44 15.31 -11.20
C ASP A 18 10.19 15.15 -12.71
N ARG A 19 8.98 14.80 -13.10
CA ARG A 19 8.55 14.66 -14.50
C ARG A 19 7.69 15.84 -14.91
N ALA A 20 7.76 16.20 -16.19
CA ALA A 20 6.96 17.29 -16.77
C ALA A 20 5.51 16.84 -17.00
N LYS A 21 4.78 16.58 -15.93
CA LYS A 21 3.37 16.22 -15.94
C LYS A 21 2.48 17.42 -15.60
N ASP A 22 1.18 17.29 -15.87
CA ASP A 22 0.21 18.27 -15.39
C ASP A 22 -0.20 18.00 -13.94
N TRP A 23 -0.79 19.01 -13.29
CA TRP A 23 -1.17 18.92 -11.89
C TRP A 23 -2.27 17.89 -11.63
N LEU A 24 -3.10 17.56 -12.61
CA LEU A 24 -4.15 16.54 -12.48
C LEU A 24 -3.54 15.15 -12.45
N ASP A 25 -2.53 14.89 -13.29
CA ASP A 25 -1.76 13.66 -13.27
C ASP A 25 -1.07 13.47 -11.91
N TYR A 26 -0.42 14.51 -11.37
CA TYR A 26 0.15 14.47 -10.02
C TYR A 26 -0.90 14.16 -8.95
N LYS A 27 -2.08 14.76 -9.04
CA LYS A 27 -3.17 14.50 -8.09
C LYS A 27 -3.57 13.03 -8.10
N ILE A 28 -3.82 12.45 -9.27
CA ILE A 28 -4.26 11.05 -9.44
C ILE A 28 -3.19 10.11 -8.93
N ASN A 29 -1.94 10.31 -9.34
CA ASN A 29 -0.82 9.49 -8.92
C ASN A 29 -0.57 9.58 -7.40
N TYR A 30 -0.67 10.78 -6.82
CA TYR A 30 -0.46 10.94 -5.40
C TYR A 30 -1.56 10.28 -4.57
N GLN A 31 -2.83 10.36 -4.98
CA GLN A 31 -3.92 9.67 -4.30
C GLN A 31 -3.72 8.15 -4.31
N ALA A 32 -3.29 7.59 -5.45
CA ALA A 32 -2.98 6.18 -5.56
C ALA A 32 -1.80 5.76 -4.66
N THR A 33 -0.70 6.52 -4.70
CA THR A 33 0.48 6.29 -3.86
C THR A 33 0.14 6.42 -2.37
N PHE A 34 -0.65 7.44 -2.02
CA PHE A 34 -1.11 7.67 -0.66
C PHE A 34 -1.98 6.52 -0.13
N ALA A 35 -2.93 6.04 -0.93
CA ALA A 35 -3.72 4.87 -0.57
C ALA A 35 -2.84 3.61 -0.42
N ALA A 36 -1.93 3.38 -1.36
CA ALA A 36 -1.04 2.21 -1.35
C ALA A 36 -0.15 2.17 -0.10
N GLN A 37 0.46 3.29 0.30
CA GLN A 37 1.28 3.33 1.53
C GLN A 37 0.46 3.07 2.80
N LEU A 38 -0.79 3.53 2.85
CA LEU A 38 -1.68 3.31 3.99
C LEU A 38 -2.17 1.87 4.08
N MET A 39 -2.18 1.13 2.96
CA MET A 39 -2.52 -0.28 2.93
C MET A 39 -1.42 -1.17 3.55
N TYR A 40 -0.25 -0.62 3.91
CA TYR A 40 0.78 -1.35 4.62
C TYR A 40 0.75 -0.98 6.12
N PRO A 41 -0.04 -1.67 6.96
CA PRO A 41 -0.36 -1.24 8.32
C PRO A 41 0.83 -1.31 9.29
N MET A 42 1.92 -1.99 8.92
CA MET A 42 3.14 -2.08 9.71
C MET A 42 3.95 -0.78 9.74
N VAL A 43 3.67 0.17 8.82
CA VAL A 43 4.30 1.49 8.78
C VAL A 43 3.27 2.54 9.22
N ASP A 44 3.66 3.33 10.21
CA ASP A 44 2.86 4.41 10.80
C ASP A 44 3.56 5.77 10.77
N THR A 45 4.70 5.84 10.12
CA THR A 45 5.50 7.06 10.00
C THR A 45 5.74 7.38 8.53
N TYR A 46 5.43 8.63 8.18
CA TYR A 46 5.44 9.08 6.79
C TYR A 46 6.24 10.37 6.68
N GLU A 47 7.06 10.46 5.66
CA GLU A 47 7.69 11.71 5.22
C GLU A 47 6.96 12.16 3.96
N VAL A 48 6.40 13.35 4.02
CA VAL A 48 5.67 13.94 2.90
C VAL A 48 6.43 15.15 2.42
N MET A 49 6.99 15.02 1.25
CA MET A 49 7.61 16.06 0.45
C MET A 49 8.67 16.92 1.15
N PRO A 50 9.93 16.81 0.74
CA PRO A 50 11.03 17.62 1.30
C PRO A 50 10.93 19.11 0.92
N TRP A 51 10.21 19.47 -0.16
CA TRP A 51 10.09 20.85 -0.65
C TRP A 51 8.63 21.28 -0.81
N PRO A 52 8.01 21.81 0.25
CA PRO A 52 6.60 22.22 0.21
C PRO A 52 6.32 23.39 -0.74
N ASP A 53 7.32 24.18 -1.12
CA ASP A 53 7.22 25.23 -2.14
C ASP A 53 6.81 24.68 -3.51
N ARG A 54 7.13 23.45 -3.83
CA ARG A 54 6.66 22.77 -5.04
C ARG A 54 5.12 22.76 -5.13
N ILE A 55 4.43 22.53 -4.02
CA ILE A 55 2.96 22.55 -3.99
C ILE A 55 2.42 23.97 -4.04
N TYR A 56 2.99 24.87 -3.24
CA TYR A 56 2.35 26.20 -3.02
C TYR A 56 2.82 27.27 -4.00
N GLN A 57 3.99 27.10 -4.61
CA GLN A 57 4.61 28.13 -5.47
C GLN A 57 4.95 27.61 -6.86
N GLY A 58 5.09 26.29 -7.04
CA GLY A 58 5.43 25.68 -8.32
C GLY A 58 4.41 25.95 -9.41
N LEU A 59 4.91 26.06 -10.65
CA LEU A 59 4.08 26.19 -11.84
C LEU A 59 4.08 24.89 -12.62
N TYR A 60 2.90 24.33 -12.84
CA TYR A 60 2.71 23.05 -13.50
C TYR A 60 1.81 23.19 -14.71
N ARG A 61 1.97 22.31 -15.69
CA ARG A 61 1.17 22.28 -16.89
C ARG A 61 -0.33 22.11 -16.54
N ILE A 62 -1.18 22.84 -17.21
CA ILE A 62 -2.62 22.62 -17.18
C ILE A 62 -2.94 21.44 -18.09
N ALA A 63 -3.75 20.49 -17.60
CA ALA A 63 -4.14 19.29 -18.35
C ALA A 63 -4.64 19.65 -19.77
N GLY A 64 -4.06 18.98 -20.76
CA GLY A 64 -4.43 19.18 -22.17
C GLY A 64 -3.91 20.47 -22.84
N THR A 65 -3.04 21.24 -22.16
CA THR A 65 -2.45 22.48 -22.72
C THR A 65 -0.95 22.57 -22.48
N ASP A 66 -0.29 23.55 -23.12
CA ASP A 66 1.13 23.90 -22.85
C ASP A 66 1.27 25.04 -21.84
N GLN A 67 0.16 25.59 -21.36
CA GLN A 67 0.18 26.64 -20.35
C GLN A 67 0.54 26.06 -18.97
N LYS A 68 1.11 26.91 -18.13
CA LYS A 68 1.47 26.56 -16.75
C LYS A 68 0.79 27.49 -15.77
N GLU A 69 0.30 26.91 -14.68
CA GLU A 69 -0.28 27.64 -13.55
C GLU A 69 0.13 27.00 -12.22
N ARG A 70 -0.18 27.68 -11.14
CA ARG A 70 -0.05 27.08 -9.79
C ARG A 70 -1.08 25.97 -9.61
N ILE A 71 -0.78 25.01 -8.78
CA ILE A 71 -1.75 24.00 -8.35
C ILE A 71 -3.00 24.71 -7.80
N PRO A 72 -4.21 24.31 -8.24
CA PRO A 72 -5.45 24.90 -7.73
C PRO A 72 -5.52 24.83 -6.22
N ARG A 73 -5.99 25.91 -5.57
CA ARG A 73 -6.14 25.98 -4.10
C ARG A 73 -6.98 24.81 -3.55
N SER A 74 -7.96 24.34 -4.30
CA SER A 74 -8.77 23.17 -3.94
C SER A 74 -7.93 21.90 -3.78
N TYR A 75 -6.93 21.71 -4.64
CA TYR A 75 -6.04 20.56 -4.53
C TYR A 75 -5.02 20.73 -3.39
N SER A 76 -4.46 21.92 -3.22
CA SER A 76 -3.58 22.17 -2.05
C SER A 76 -4.33 22.02 -0.72
N THR A 77 -5.60 22.42 -0.64
CA THR A 77 -6.49 22.17 0.51
C THR A 77 -6.64 20.66 0.76
N GLN A 78 -6.97 19.90 -0.27
CA GLN A 78 -7.12 18.44 -0.16
C GLN A 78 -5.82 17.78 0.29
N MET A 79 -4.66 18.18 -0.24
CA MET A 79 -3.36 17.66 0.22
C MET A 79 -3.12 17.96 1.70
N GLN A 80 -3.51 19.14 2.20
CA GLN A 80 -3.42 19.45 3.64
C GLN A 80 -4.30 18.50 4.47
N VAL A 81 -5.52 18.20 4.02
CA VAL A 81 -6.37 17.20 4.69
C VAL A 81 -5.67 15.85 4.76
N MET A 82 -5.16 15.34 3.62
CA MET A 82 -4.46 14.06 3.56
C MET A 82 -3.25 14.02 4.50
N ILE A 83 -2.41 15.06 4.48
CA ILE A 83 -1.21 15.16 5.32
C ILE A 83 -1.58 15.22 6.81
N ASN A 84 -2.59 16.00 7.18
CA ASN A 84 -2.99 16.16 8.56
C ASN A 84 -3.56 14.87 9.16
N THR A 85 -4.27 14.07 8.38
CA THR A 85 -4.79 12.77 8.84
C THR A 85 -3.68 11.77 9.16
N LEU A 86 -2.48 11.90 8.57
CA LEU A 86 -1.35 11.04 8.90
C LEU A 86 -0.90 11.17 10.35
N ASN A 87 -1.15 12.32 11.00
CA ASN A 87 -0.84 12.50 12.42
C ASN A 87 -1.74 11.65 13.32
N ASP A 88 -2.97 11.33 12.87
CA ASP A 88 -3.95 10.56 13.62
C ASP A 88 -3.94 9.07 13.29
N ILE A 89 -3.35 8.70 12.15
CA ILE A 89 -3.24 7.30 11.74
C ILE A 89 -2.25 6.59 12.64
N ARG A 90 -2.72 5.51 13.26
CA ARG A 90 -1.90 4.65 14.10
C ARG A 90 -1.74 3.29 13.45
N THR A 91 -0.63 2.61 13.78
CA THR A 91 -0.43 1.21 13.41
C THR A 91 -1.64 0.42 13.89
N SER A 92 -2.23 -0.34 12.98
CA SER A 92 -3.40 -1.16 13.25
C SER A 92 -2.99 -2.63 13.24
N ASP A 93 -3.54 -3.40 14.16
CA ASP A 93 -3.43 -4.87 14.14
C ASP A 93 -4.28 -5.49 13.03
N LYS A 94 -5.10 -4.71 12.38
CA LYS A 94 -5.94 -5.17 11.28
C LYS A 94 -5.12 -5.34 10.02
N GLN A 95 -5.33 -6.45 9.38
CA GLN A 95 -4.70 -6.79 8.11
C GLN A 95 -5.53 -6.24 6.94
N ILE A 96 -4.88 -6.16 5.77
CA ILE A 96 -5.58 -5.92 4.52
C ILE A 96 -6.61 -7.05 4.32
N SER A 97 -7.79 -6.72 3.80
CA SER A 97 -8.84 -7.69 3.52
C SER A 97 -8.40 -8.72 2.45
N GLY A 98 -8.87 -9.95 2.56
CA GLY A 98 -8.59 -11.06 1.63
C GLY A 98 -7.93 -12.26 2.30
N THR A 99 -7.54 -13.23 1.49
CA THR A 99 -6.88 -14.45 1.96
C THR A 99 -5.40 -14.20 2.20
N HIS A 100 -4.95 -14.40 3.43
CA HIS A 100 -3.56 -14.25 3.85
C HIS A 100 -2.79 -15.57 3.89
N GLY A 101 -1.47 -15.48 4.02
CA GLY A 101 -0.57 -16.62 4.14
C GLY A 101 0.07 -17.06 2.83
N ILE A 102 0.03 -16.20 1.81
CA ILE A 102 0.77 -16.39 0.56
C ILE A 102 1.90 -15.38 0.52
N GLY A 103 3.14 -15.87 0.53
CA GLY A 103 4.35 -15.04 0.46
C GLY A 103 4.99 -15.08 -0.91
N VAL A 104 5.68 -14.01 -1.27
CA VAL A 104 6.59 -13.95 -2.42
C VAL A 104 7.98 -13.58 -1.91
N LEU A 105 8.95 -14.41 -2.25
CA LEU A 105 10.32 -14.23 -1.81
C LEU A 105 11.03 -13.20 -2.68
N MET A 106 11.78 -12.33 -2.03
CA MET A 106 12.68 -11.37 -2.67
C MET A 106 14.04 -11.39 -1.97
N ALA A 107 15.09 -11.04 -2.70
CA ALA A 107 16.45 -10.90 -2.18
C ALA A 107 17.01 -9.51 -2.54
N ASN A 108 18.08 -9.10 -1.85
CA ASN A 108 18.74 -7.81 -2.15
C ASN A 108 19.19 -7.70 -3.61
N SER A 109 19.56 -8.81 -4.22
CA SER A 109 19.97 -8.89 -5.63
C SER A 109 18.84 -8.57 -6.63
N LEU A 110 17.59 -8.38 -6.18
CA LEU A 110 16.48 -7.94 -7.04
C LEU A 110 16.83 -6.66 -7.83
N MET A 111 17.70 -5.82 -7.28
CA MET A 111 18.20 -4.63 -7.98
C MET A 111 18.93 -4.93 -9.28
N PHE A 112 19.42 -6.14 -9.48
CA PHE A 112 20.07 -6.54 -10.73
C PHE A 112 19.10 -6.60 -11.91
N GLN A 113 17.83 -6.70 -11.69
CA GLN A 113 16.81 -6.54 -12.74
C GLN A 113 16.80 -5.12 -13.35
N ARG A 114 17.43 -4.18 -12.66
CA ARG A 114 17.45 -2.77 -13.05
C ARG A 114 18.77 -2.33 -13.66
N PHE A 115 19.91 -2.81 -13.14
CA PHE A 115 21.24 -2.39 -13.51
C PHE A 115 22.25 -3.55 -13.34
N PRO A 116 23.27 -3.62 -14.23
CA PRO A 116 23.36 -2.99 -15.54
C PRO A 116 22.44 -3.65 -16.57
N ASP A 117 22.19 -2.94 -17.66
CA ASP A 117 21.51 -3.52 -18.83
C ASP A 117 22.43 -4.55 -19.51
N HIS A 118 21.82 -5.55 -20.10
CA HIS A 118 22.51 -6.56 -20.89
C HIS A 118 22.07 -6.52 -22.35
N ASN A 119 23.00 -6.69 -23.27
CA ASN A 119 22.70 -6.79 -24.70
C ASN A 119 21.73 -7.94 -24.97
N GLY A 120 20.63 -7.64 -25.62
CA GLY A 120 19.56 -8.61 -25.93
C GLY A 120 18.69 -9.00 -24.75
N TYR A 121 18.78 -8.27 -23.62
CA TYR A 121 17.94 -8.43 -22.45
C TYR A 121 17.29 -7.10 -22.09
N ASP A 122 16.12 -6.88 -22.64
CA ASP A 122 15.36 -5.63 -22.61
C ASP A 122 14.01 -5.75 -21.88
N ASP A 123 13.83 -6.78 -21.08
CA ASP A 123 12.61 -6.95 -20.29
C ASP A 123 12.36 -5.73 -19.38
N PRO A 124 11.11 -5.33 -19.19
CA PRO A 124 10.77 -4.28 -18.24
C PRO A 124 11.32 -4.56 -16.84
N GLN A 125 11.79 -3.50 -16.19
CA GLN A 125 12.37 -3.60 -14.86
C GLN A 125 11.42 -4.32 -13.89
N PHE A 126 11.96 -5.25 -13.11
CA PHE A 126 11.24 -6.07 -12.15
C PHE A 126 10.15 -6.98 -12.73
N SER A 127 10.12 -7.22 -14.05
CA SER A 127 9.09 -8.04 -14.70
C SER A 127 8.96 -9.44 -14.07
N SER A 128 10.08 -10.09 -13.72
CA SER A 128 10.06 -11.40 -13.06
C SER A 128 9.50 -11.34 -11.64
N PHE A 129 9.71 -10.23 -10.92
CA PHE A 129 9.12 -10.05 -9.59
C PHE A 129 7.62 -9.72 -9.69
N TYR A 130 7.24 -8.79 -10.57
CA TYR A 130 5.84 -8.47 -10.80
C TYR A 130 5.05 -9.66 -11.33
N GLY A 131 5.67 -10.53 -12.12
CA GLY A 131 5.06 -11.77 -12.58
C GLY A 131 4.65 -12.71 -11.44
N GLN A 132 5.37 -12.70 -10.32
CA GLN A 132 4.99 -13.47 -9.15
C GLN A 132 3.88 -12.81 -8.33
N THR A 133 3.79 -11.49 -8.33
CA THR A 133 2.90 -10.73 -7.43
C THR A 133 1.60 -10.28 -8.08
N LEU A 134 1.65 -9.66 -9.27
CA LEU A 134 0.48 -9.05 -9.91
C LEU A 134 -0.64 -10.06 -10.23
N PRO A 135 -0.39 -11.32 -10.65
CA PRO A 135 -1.44 -12.30 -10.84
C PRO A 135 -2.31 -12.57 -9.61
N LEU A 136 -1.71 -12.41 -8.41
CA LEU A 136 -2.41 -12.55 -7.14
C LEU A 136 -3.12 -11.26 -6.75
N LEU A 137 -2.41 -10.12 -6.83
CA LEU A 137 -2.94 -8.81 -6.44
C LEU A 137 -4.18 -8.44 -7.25
N LYS A 138 -4.18 -8.64 -8.58
CA LYS A 138 -5.36 -8.35 -9.42
C LYS A 138 -6.60 -9.20 -9.11
N ARG A 139 -6.43 -10.24 -8.29
CA ARG A 139 -7.50 -11.09 -7.78
C ARG A 139 -7.78 -10.85 -6.28
N GLY A 140 -7.31 -9.73 -5.75
CA GLY A 140 -7.57 -9.31 -4.37
C GLY A 140 -6.90 -10.18 -3.31
N ILE A 141 -5.85 -10.90 -3.67
CA ILE A 141 -5.08 -11.73 -2.75
C ILE A 141 -3.88 -10.92 -2.27
N PRO A 142 -3.82 -10.52 -0.99
CA PRO A 142 -2.66 -9.84 -0.44
C PRO A 142 -1.43 -10.74 -0.45
N VAL A 143 -0.28 -10.15 -0.79
CA VAL A 143 1.00 -10.84 -0.89
C VAL A 143 1.91 -10.37 0.24
N GLU A 144 2.46 -11.32 1.00
CA GLU A 144 3.47 -11.06 2.01
C GLU A 144 4.86 -11.09 1.38
N LEU A 145 5.62 -9.99 1.50
CA LEU A 145 6.98 -9.93 0.99
C LEU A 145 7.95 -10.59 1.97
N VAL A 146 8.61 -11.65 1.54
CA VAL A 146 9.57 -12.41 2.34
C VAL A 146 10.98 -12.13 1.82
N HIS A 147 11.78 -11.42 2.61
CA HIS A 147 13.19 -11.22 2.28
C HIS A 147 14.02 -12.49 2.55
N MET A 148 14.79 -12.90 1.57
CA MET A 148 15.67 -14.06 1.70
C MET A 148 16.68 -13.89 2.83
N GLU A 149 17.23 -12.70 2.98
CA GLU A 149 18.18 -12.34 4.04
C GLU A 149 17.57 -12.38 5.45
N ASN A 150 16.25 -12.46 5.54
CA ASN A 150 15.54 -12.62 6.81
C ASN A 150 15.28 -14.10 7.17
N THR A 151 15.55 -15.04 6.29
CA THR A 151 15.28 -16.47 6.53
C THR A 151 15.94 -17.05 7.80
N PRO A 152 17.10 -16.53 8.29
CA PRO A 152 17.67 -16.98 9.57
C PRO A 152 16.84 -16.56 10.81
N PHE A 153 15.93 -15.58 10.69
CA PHE A 153 15.14 -15.12 11.82
C PHE A 153 13.89 -15.99 12.01
N LYS A 154 13.62 -16.35 13.26
CA LYS A 154 12.59 -17.31 13.64
C LYS A 154 11.20 -17.01 13.10
N ASP A 155 10.85 -15.73 13.03
CA ASP A 155 9.47 -15.29 12.72
C ASP A 155 9.24 -15.00 11.23
N THR A 156 10.26 -15.18 10.38
CA THR A 156 10.19 -14.83 8.95
C THR A 156 9.10 -15.60 8.20
N PHE A 157 8.83 -16.84 8.60
CA PHE A 157 7.83 -17.70 7.95
C PHE A 157 6.51 -17.81 8.72
N ASN A 158 6.33 -17.01 9.79
CA ASN A 158 5.12 -17.09 10.60
C ASN A 158 3.89 -16.70 9.77
N GLY A 159 2.85 -17.54 9.87
CA GLY A 159 1.58 -17.33 9.14
C GLY A 159 1.60 -17.82 7.69
N LEU A 160 2.78 -18.04 7.09
CA LEU A 160 2.88 -18.47 5.70
C LEU A 160 2.43 -19.92 5.51
N GLN A 161 1.63 -20.14 4.48
CA GLN A 161 1.18 -21.46 4.02
C GLN A 161 1.85 -21.84 2.70
N VAL A 162 1.96 -20.87 1.79
CA VAL A 162 2.56 -20.98 0.47
C VAL A 162 3.61 -19.88 0.31
N LEU A 163 4.80 -20.23 -0.11
CA LEU A 163 5.85 -19.30 -0.49
C LEU A 163 6.19 -19.47 -1.97
N VAL A 164 6.02 -18.41 -2.74
CA VAL A 164 6.42 -18.37 -4.15
C VAL A 164 7.82 -17.78 -4.25
N MET A 165 8.64 -18.31 -5.09
CA MET A 165 9.97 -17.79 -5.37
C MET A 165 10.43 -18.03 -6.80
N SER A 166 11.39 -17.21 -7.21
CA SER A 166 12.12 -17.36 -8.46
C SER A 166 13.55 -16.88 -8.29
N TYR A 167 14.46 -17.46 -9.07
CA TYR A 167 15.80 -16.90 -9.24
C TYR A 167 15.97 -16.18 -10.59
N SER A 168 14.90 -15.97 -11.34
CA SER A 168 14.92 -15.16 -12.56
C SER A 168 15.28 -13.72 -12.22
N ASN A 169 16.45 -13.25 -12.67
CA ASN A 169 17.05 -11.94 -12.41
C ASN A 169 17.28 -11.61 -10.91
N MET A 170 17.25 -12.60 -10.05
CA MET A 170 17.47 -12.47 -8.61
C MET A 170 18.28 -13.65 -8.11
N LYS A 171 19.31 -13.40 -7.31
CA LYS A 171 20.24 -14.44 -6.83
C LYS A 171 20.44 -14.37 -5.32
N PRO A 172 20.59 -15.51 -4.65
CA PRO A 172 20.87 -15.56 -3.21
C PRO A 172 22.33 -15.20 -2.92
N MET A 173 22.56 -14.33 -1.95
CA MET A 173 23.92 -13.94 -1.55
C MET A 173 24.69 -15.07 -0.83
N LYS A 174 23.98 -16.02 -0.24
CA LYS A 174 24.56 -17.11 0.53
C LYS A 174 23.80 -18.41 0.35
N SER A 175 24.52 -19.52 0.32
CA SER A 175 23.94 -20.85 0.25
C SER A 175 23.12 -21.25 1.49
N GLU A 176 23.47 -20.72 2.66
CA GLU A 176 22.81 -21.05 3.93
C GLU A 176 21.31 -20.74 3.95
N TYR A 177 20.86 -19.76 3.16
CA TYR A 177 19.43 -19.43 3.06
C TYR A 177 18.57 -20.58 2.56
N HIS A 178 19.16 -21.45 1.73
CA HIS A 178 18.49 -22.66 1.25
C HIS A 178 18.18 -23.65 2.37
N ASN A 179 19.02 -23.71 3.40
CA ASN A 179 18.79 -24.60 4.55
C ASN A 179 17.57 -24.15 5.33
N TYR A 180 17.38 -22.85 5.55
CA TYR A 180 16.20 -22.31 6.25
C TYR A 180 14.92 -22.53 5.45
N LEU A 181 14.97 -22.35 4.12
CA LEU A 181 13.86 -22.65 3.22
C LEU A 181 13.52 -24.14 3.24
N ALA A 182 14.53 -25.01 3.12
CA ALA A 182 14.36 -26.45 3.18
C ALA A 182 13.76 -26.89 4.53
N ASP A 183 14.25 -26.35 5.64
CA ASP A 183 13.71 -26.63 6.97
C ASP A 183 12.24 -26.21 7.13
N TRP A 184 11.87 -25.05 6.58
CA TRP A 184 10.49 -24.58 6.59
C TRP A 184 9.58 -25.52 5.77
N VAL A 185 10.00 -25.92 4.57
CA VAL A 185 9.27 -26.90 3.76
C VAL A 185 9.18 -28.23 4.48
N LYS A 186 10.30 -28.75 5.01
CA LYS A 186 10.34 -30.02 5.73
C LYS A 186 9.36 -30.09 6.91
N LYS A 187 9.11 -28.93 7.57
CA LYS A 187 8.14 -28.78 8.67
C LYS A 187 6.69 -28.66 8.18
N GLY A 188 6.47 -28.55 6.89
CA GLY A 188 5.14 -28.57 6.29
C GLY A 188 4.79 -27.37 5.41
N GLY A 189 5.70 -26.44 5.16
CA GLY A 189 5.50 -25.34 4.20
C GLY A 189 5.30 -25.85 2.77
N THR A 190 4.65 -25.05 1.93
CA THR A 190 4.54 -25.31 0.49
C THR A 190 5.34 -24.27 -0.27
N LEU A 191 6.40 -24.69 -0.96
CA LEU A 191 7.23 -23.85 -1.82
C LEU A 191 6.79 -24.01 -3.27
N VAL A 192 6.55 -22.89 -3.96
CA VAL A 192 6.31 -22.85 -5.40
C VAL A 192 7.49 -22.14 -6.04
N TYR A 193 8.32 -22.90 -6.75
CA TYR A 193 9.44 -22.37 -7.52
C TYR A 193 9.02 -22.12 -8.96
N CYS A 194 9.22 -20.90 -9.45
CA CYS A 194 8.98 -20.51 -10.85
C CYS A 194 10.31 -20.05 -11.47
N GLY A 195 10.67 -20.56 -12.63
CA GLY A 195 11.86 -20.10 -13.34
C GLY A 195 12.52 -21.16 -14.20
N GLU A 196 13.04 -20.72 -15.34
CA GLU A 196 13.81 -21.54 -16.29
C GLU A 196 15.30 -21.57 -15.92
N ASP A 197 15.77 -20.62 -15.09
CA ASP A 197 17.16 -20.46 -14.68
C ASP A 197 18.11 -20.16 -15.86
N VAL A 198 17.66 -19.34 -16.82
CA VAL A 198 18.39 -19.02 -18.05
C VAL A 198 18.72 -17.52 -18.20
N ASP A 199 18.47 -16.71 -17.17
CA ASP A 199 18.79 -15.29 -17.21
C ASP A 199 20.32 -15.03 -17.25
N PRO A 200 20.78 -13.85 -17.68
CA PRO A 200 22.19 -13.55 -17.90
C PRO A 200 23.06 -13.61 -16.63
N TYR A 201 22.46 -13.58 -15.45
CA TYR A 201 23.21 -13.59 -14.18
C TYR A 201 23.57 -14.99 -13.67
N GLN A 202 23.13 -16.07 -14.36
CA GLN A 202 23.46 -17.43 -13.95
C GLN A 202 24.98 -17.72 -14.00
N THR A 203 25.69 -17.10 -14.93
CA THR A 203 27.11 -17.30 -15.16
C THR A 203 28.03 -16.37 -14.38
N VAL A 204 27.48 -15.48 -13.56
CA VAL A 204 28.30 -14.63 -12.67
C VAL A 204 29.06 -15.52 -11.69
N LEU A 205 30.36 -15.20 -11.48
CA LEU A 205 31.22 -15.96 -10.57
C LEU A 205 30.81 -15.67 -9.11
N GLU A 206 30.12 -16.61 -8.52
CA GLU A 206 29.57 -16.51 -7.18
C GLU A 206 29.69 -17.86 -6.44
N TRP A 207 29.21 -17.93 -5.21
CA TRP A 207 29.34 -19.10 -4.36
C TRP A 207 28.82 -20.40 -4.99
N TRP A 208 27.82 -20.35 -5.87
CA TRP A 208 27.25 -21.57 -6.49
C TRP A 208 28.13 -22.18 -7.57
N ASN A 209 29.06 -21.42 -8.16
CA ASN A 209 29.95 -21.91 -9.23
C ASN A 209 31.43 -21.63 -8.98
N THR A 210 31.81 -21.26 -7.74
CA THR A 210 33.20 -21.04 -7.30
C THR A 210 33.51 -21.83 -6.03
N ALA A 211 34.73 -21.76 -5.55
CA ALA A 211 35.19 -22.40 -4.28
C ALA A 211 34.86 -23.88 -4.16
N GLY A 212 34.94 -24.64 -5.26
CA GLY A 212 34.65 -26.06 -5.32
C GLY A 212 33.19 -26.43 -5.62
N ASN A 213 32.31 -25.47 -5.70
CA ASN A 213 30.94 -25.65 -6.15
C ASN A 213 30.87 -25.66 -7.70
N ALA A 214 30.01 -26.49 -8.25
CA ALA A 214 29.81 -26.65 -9.69
C ALA A 214 28.30 -26.67 -10.05
N TYR A 215 27.51 -25.78 -9.44
CA TYR A 215 26.11 -25.61 -9.77
C TYR A 215 25.99 -24.65 -10.97
N LYS A 216 25.13 -25.00 -11.92
CA LYS A 216 24.84 -24.13 -13.08
C LYS A 216 23.97 -22.94 -12.70
N ALA A 217 23.14 -23.11 -11.68
CA ALA A 217 22.26 -22.09 -11.12
C ALA A 217 22.15 -22.29 -9.61
N PRO A 218 21.89 -21.24 -8.81
CA PRO A 218 21.69 -21.38 -7.37
C PRO A 218 20.48 -22.25 -7.00
N SER A 219 19.48 -22.39 -7.89
CA SER A 219 18.34 -23.30 -7.72
C SER A 219 18.75 -24.75 -7.63
N GLU A 220 19.82 -25.18 -8.29
CA GLU A 220 20.32 -26.55 -8.21
C GLU A 220 20.70 -26.93 -6.76
N HIS A 221 21.35 -26.01 -6.04
CA HIS A 221 21.65 -26.22 -4.61
C HIS A 221 20.39 -26.19 -3.74
N LEU A 222 19.42 -25.33 -4.06
CA LEU A 222 18.15 -25.29 -3.34
C LEU A 222 17.41 -26.63 -3.45
N PHE A 223 17.33 -27.20 -4.65
CA PHE A 223 16.66 -28.47 -4.88
C PHE A 223 17.40 -29.63 -4.22
N GLU A 224 18.73 -29.62 -4.30
CA GLU A 224 19.56 -30.62 -3.62
C GLU A 224 19.39 -30.59 -2.09
N ALA A 225 19.30 -29.39 -1.49
CA ALA A 225 19.00 -29.22 -0.06
C ALA A 225 17.61 -29.75 0.34
N MET A 226 16.70 -29.87 -0.62
CA MET A 226 15.36 -30.47 -0.45
C MET A 226 15.31 -31.94 -0.93
N GLY A 227 16.46 -32.57 -1.16
CA GLY A 227 16.52 -33.97 -1.57
C GLY A 227 15.99 -34.25 -2.97
N LEU A 228 15.90 -33.23 -3.82
CA LEU A 228 15.48 -33.36 -5.22
C LEU A 228 16.71 -33.48 -6.14
N SER A 229 16.49 -33.88 -7.38
CA SER A 229 17.50 -33.70 -8.43
C SER A 229 17.87 -32.25 -8.60
N ARG A 230 19.08 -31.92 -9.06
CA ARG A 230 19.54 -30.53 -9.26
C ARG A 230 18.69 -29.76 -10.24
N ASN A 231 18.09 -30.41 -11.22
CA ASN A 231 17.21 -29.79 -12.20
C ASN A 231 15.90 -30.59 -12.33
N PRO A 232 15.00 -30.51 -11.33
CA PRO A 232 13.70 -31.16 -11.41
C PRO A 232 12.84 -30.48 -12.48
N GLY A 233 12.07 -31.29 -13.23
CA GLY A 233 11.09 -30.78 -14.19
C GLY A 233 9.85 -30.18 -13.48
N ASP A 234 8.88 -29.74 -14.29
CA ASP A 234 7.55 -29.36 -13.81
C ASP A 234 6.95 -30.50 -12.96
N GLY A 235 6.43 -30.19 -11.80
CA GLY A 235 5.81 -31.21 -10.96
C GLY A 235 5.68 -30.82 -9.50
N THR A 236 5.10 -31.75 -8.74
CA THR A 236 4.90 -31.63 -7.30
C THR A 236 5.70 -32.72 -6.58
N TYR A 237 6.56 -32.31 -5.68
CA TYR A 237 7.52 -33.18 -4.96
C TYR A 237 7.25 -33.09 -3.46
N ARG A 238 7.41 -34.21 -2.76
CA ARG A 238 7.30 -34.26 -1.31
C ARG A 238 8.67 -34.09 -0.66
N PHE A 239 8.72 -33.25 0.38
CA PHE A 239 9.91 -33.11 1.20
C PHE A 239 9.51 -32.98 2.68
N GLY A 240 9.80 -33.99 3.47
CA GLY A 240 9.33 -34.09 4.85
C GLY A 240 7.79 -34.06 4.94
N LYS A 241 7.26 -33.09 5.70
CA LYS A 241 5.80 -32.85 5.81
C LYS A 241 5.29 -31.88 4.76
N GLY A 242 6.19 -31.23 4.02
CA GLY A 242 5.85 -30.16 3.07
C GLY A 242 5.87 -30.61 1.62
N THR A 243 5.75 -29.64 0.75
CA THR A 243 5.62 -29.80 -0.70
C THR A 243 6.46 -28.77 -1.43
N VAL A 244 7.14 -29.21 -2.49
CA VAL A 244 7.82 -28.34 -3.45
C VAL A 244 7.09 -28.49 -4.79
N ILE A 245 6.62 -27.40 -5.35
CA ILE A 245 6.00 -27.35 -6.68
C ILE A 245 6.98 -26.61 -7.58
N VAL A 246 7.35 -27.22 -8.70
CA VAL A 246 8.27 -26.63 -9.67
C VAL A 246 7.50 -26.30 -10.94
N MET A 247 7.65 -25.08 -11.39
CA MET A 247 7.14 -24.55 -12.66
C MET A 247 8.32 -24.01 -13.45
N ARG A 248 8.66 -24.67 -14.55
CA ARG A 248 9.77 -24.25 -15.43
C ARG A 248 9.26 -23.22 -16.43
N GLU A 249 8.86 -22.06 -15.92
CA GLU A 249 8.42 -20.91 -16.67
C GLU A 249 8.86 -19.65 -15.96
N ASP A 250 9.45 -18.69 -16.69
CA ASP A 250 9.85 -17.41 -16.10
C ASP A 250 8.65 -16.56 -15.72
N PRO A 251 8.60 -16.04 -14.49
CA PRO A 251 7.46 -15.27 -13.99
C PRO A 251 7.11 -14.04 -14.84
N LYS A 252 8.08 -13.42 -15.53
CA LYS A 252 7.81 -12.30 -16.45
C LYS A 252 6.73 -12.61 -17.49
N HIS A 253 6.61 -13.87 -17.91
CA HIS A 253 5.62 -14.29 -18.88
C HIS A 253 4.19 -14.19 -18.36
N PHE A 254 3.99 -14.22 -17.04
CA PHE A 254 2.67 -14.10 -16.40
C PHE A 254 2.10 -12.68 -16.47
N VAL A 255 2.92 -11.67 -16.77
CA VAL A 255 2.51 -10.26 -16.87
C VAL A 255 2.74 -9.65 -18.23
N LEU A 256 3.77 -10.08 -18.97
CA LEU A 256 4.08 -9.52 -20.29
C LEU A 256 3.22 -10.11 -21.42
N LYS A 257 2.71 -11.32 -21.23
CA LYS A 257 1.85 -12.00 -22.22
C LYS A 257 0.44 -12.11 -21.65
N GLY A 258 -0.51 -11.39 -22.20
CA GLY A 258 -1.90 -11.40 -21.76
C GLY A 258 -2.47 -12.80 -21.59
N GLY A 259 -3.09 -13.07 -20.47
CA GLY A 259 -3.75 -14.35 -20.16
C GLY A 259 -2.83 -15.52 -19.75
N ASN A 260 -1.52 -15.31 -19.69
CA ASN A 260 -0.57 -16.40 -19.41
C ASN A 260 -0.41 -16.73 -17.91
N ASP A 261 -1.07 -16.00 -17.03
CA ASP A 261 -0.97 -16.19 -15.58
C ASP A 261 -1.90 -17.28 -15.01
N ARG A 262 -2.77 -17.86 -15.83
CA ARG A 262 -3.84 -18.75 -15.35
C ARG A 262 -3.28 -20.01 -14.69
N LYS A 263 -2.36 -20.72 -15.34
CA LYS A 263 -1.74 -21.93 -14.80
C LYS A 263 -1.02 -21.64 -13.50
N TYR A 264 -0.27 -20.55 -13.43
CA TYR A 264 0.42 -20.09 -12.23
C TYR A 264 -0.57 -19.83 -11.09
N PHE A 265 -1.62 -19.06 -11.35
CA PHE A 265 -2.65 -18.73 -10.36
C PHE A 265 -3.35 -20.00 -9.84
N GLU A 266 -3.82 -20.87 -10.74
CA GLU A 266 -4.47 -22.14 -10.37
C GLU A 266 -3.55 -23.04 -9.54
N THR A 267 -2.24 -23.03 -9.82
CA THR A 267 -1.24 -23.76 -9.03
C THR A 267 -1.16 -23.26 -7.60
N ILE A 268 -1.13 -21.93 -7.40
CA ILE A 268 -1.09 -21.32 -6.05
C ILE A 268 -2.40 -21.57 -5.30
N VAL A 269 -3.55 -21.43 -5.97
CA VAL A 269 -4.85 -21.76 -5.38
C VAL A 269 -4.87 -23.20 -4.89
N SER A 270 -4.51 -24.13 -5.76
CA SER A 270 -4.48 -25.56 -5.42
C SER A 270 -3.50 -25.84 -4.26
N ALA A 271 -2.32 -25.23 -4.27
CA ALA A 271 -1.33 -25.36 -3.20
C ALA A 271 -1.88 -24.87 -1.86
N TYR A 272 -2.50 -23.69 -1.84
CA TYR A 272 -3.06 -23.12 -0.63
C TYR A 272 -4.25 -23.92 -0.10
N GLU A 273 -5.20 -24.27 -0.96
CA GLU A 273 -6.40 -25.03 -0.59
C GLU A 273 -6.03 -26.45 -0.09
N SER A 274 -5.10 -27.11 -0.77
CA SER A 274 -4.59 -28.43 -0.34
C SER A 274 -3.88 -28.36 1.01
N LYS A 275 -3.16 -27.27 1.28
CA LYS A 275 -2.43 -27.08 2.53
C LYS A 275 -3.34 -26.72 3.71
N THR A 276 -4.35 -25.86 3.48
CA THR A 276 -5.14 -25.25 4.55
C THR A 276 -6.53 -25.85 4.70
N GLY A 277 -7.05 -26.51 3.67
CA GLY A 277 -8.45 -26.94 3.57
C GLY A 277 -9.42 -25.76 3.37
N LYS A 278 -8.93 -24.53 3.16
CA LYS A 278 -9.74 -23.31 3.01
C LYS A 278 -9.71 -22.82 1.58
N LYS A 279 -10.82 -22.28 1.11
CA LYS A 279 -10.92 -21.63 -0.20
C LYS A 279 -10.22 -20.26 -0.18
N ILE A 280 -9.61 -19.89 -1.31
CA ILE A 280 -9.12 -18.54 -1.53
C ILE A 280 -10.29 -17.63 -1.88
N GLU A 281 -10.36 -16.47 -1.21
CA GLU A 281 -11.29 -15.40 -1.58
C GLU A 281 -10.72 -14.64 -2.78
N ILE A 282 -11.46 -14.64 -3.90
CA ILE A 282 -11.12 -13.88 -5.10
C ILE A 282 -12.01 -12.65 -5.15
N LYS A 283 -11.40 -11.47 -5.25
CA LYS A 283 -12.09 -10.20 -5.36
C LYS A 283 -11.23 -9.21 -6.15
N ASN A 284 -11.82 -8.08 -6.52
CA ASN A 284 -11.15 -7.05 -7.34
C ASN A 284 -10.63 -5.87 -6.52
N ASN A 285 -10.57 -5.99 -5.21
CA ASN A 285 -10.28 -4.85 -4.35
C ASN A 285 -9.47 -5.25 -3.12
N PHE A 286 -8.83 -4.24 -2.54
CA PHE A 286 -8.24 -4.29 -1.21
C PHE A 286 -8.90 -3.25 -0.31
N MET A 287 -9.00 -3.57 0.98
CA MET A 287 -9.47 -2.66 2.00
C MET A 287 -8.69 -2.86 3.29
N VAL A 288 -8.35 -1.77 3.96
CA VAL A 288 -7.75 -1.77 5.29
C VAL A 288 -8.44 -0.73 6.16
N GLU A 289 -8.61 -1.05 7.42
CA GLU A 289 -9.06 -0.10 8.44
C GLU A 289 -7.90 0.29 9.34
N ARG A 290 -7.73 1.59 9.56
CA ARG A 290 -6.71 2.15 10.47
C ARG A 290 -7.37 3.18 11.39
N GLY A 291 -7.73 2.76 12.62
CA GLY A 291 -8.53 3.59 13.52
C GLY A 291 -9.91 3.90 12.89
N PRO A 292 -10.29 5.19 12.78
CA PRO A 292 -11.53 5.58 12.12
C PRO A 292 -11.43 5.61 10.59
N TYR A 293 -10.24 5.38 10.02
CA TYR A 293 -10.02 5.50 8.58
C TYR A 293 -10.26 4.18 7.87
N THR A 294 -10.99 4.23 6.76
CA THR A 294 -11.17 3.14 5.80
C THR A 294 -10.48 3.51 4.50
N ILE A 295 -9.50 2.73 4.10
CA ILE A 295 -8.75 2.87 2.86
C ILE A 295 -9.13 1.71 1.96
N ALA A 296 -9.53 1.98 0.73
CA ALA A 296 -9.90 0.95 -0.24
C ALA A 296 -9.36 1.29 -1.63
N ALA A 297 -9.08 0.26 -2.41
CA ALA A 297 -8.69 0.40 -3.81
C ALA A 297 -9.32 -0.73 -4.63
N VAL A 298 -9.86 -0.39 -5.80
CA VAL A 298 -10.31 -1.35 -6.79
C VAL A 298 -9.28 -1.39 -7.91
N MET A 299 -8.75 -2.58 -8.17
CA MET A 299 -7.68 -2.76 -9.14
C MET A 299 -8.19 -2.49 -10.56
N ASP A 300 -7.40 -1.81 -11.39
CA ASP A 300 -7.75 -1.54 -12.79
C ASP A 300 -7.74 -2.83 -13.63
N GLU A 301 -6.66 -3.60 -13.55
CA GLU A 301 -6.53 -4.91 -14.18
C GLU A 301 -7.02 -6.03 -13.27
N SER A 302 -8.31 -6.05 -12.95
CA SER A 302 -8.87 -6.96 -11.98
C SER A 302 -9.65 -8.12 -12.60
N SER A 303 -9.96 -9.11 -11.77
CA SER A 303 -10.83 -10.24 -12.11
C SER A 303 -12.28 -9.82 -12.46
N SER A 304 -12.70 -8.63 -12.04
CA SER A 304 -14.04 -8.08 -12.26
C SER A 304 -13.94 -6.57 -12.49
N LYS A 305 -14.84 -6.02 -13.27
CA LYS A 305 -15.01 -4.58 -13.48
C LYS A 305 -16.10 -3.97 -12.59
N GLU A 306 -16.65 -4.73 -11.67
CA GLU A 306 -17.66 -4.24 -10.75
C GLU A 306 -17.07 -3.25 -9.75
N PRO A 307 -17.72 -2.11 -9.50
CA PRO A 307 -17.28 -1.17 -8.49
C PRO A 307 -17.48 -1.73 -7.07
N LEU A 308 -16.59 -1.36 -6.16
CA LEU A 308 -16.77 -1.58 -4.73
C LEU A 308 -17.76 -0.54 -4.19
N LYS A 309 -18.79 -1.00 -3.48
CA LYS A 309 -19.76 -0.14 -2.77
C LYS A 309 -19.59 -0.32 -1.26
N LEU A 310 -19.24 0.75 -0.58
CA LEU A 310 -19.13 0.80 0.88
C LEU A 310 -20.35 1.55 1.43
N SER A 311 -21.17 0.85 2.20
CA SER A 311 -22.35 1.42 2.88
C SER A 311 -22.00 1.75 4.33
N GLY A 312 -22.33 2.97 4.77
CA GLY A 312 -22.00 3.47 6.10
C GLY A 312 -22.14 4.99 6.14
N LEU A 313 -21.76 5.60 7.25
CA LEU A 313 -21.73 7.06 7.36
C LEU A 313 -20.26 7.51 7.34
N TYR A 314 -19.85 8.09 6.21
CA TYR A 314 -18.45 8.41 5.92
C TYR A 314 -18.25 9.89 5.59
N ILE A 315 -17.05 10.42 5.88
CA ILE A 315 -16.53 11.64 5.26
C ILE A 315 -15.54 11.21 4.19
N ASP A 316 -15.68 11.72 2.95
CA ASP A 316 -14.74 11.46 1.86
C ASP A 316 -13.53 12.40 1.99
N LEU A 317 -12.36 11.84 2.31
CA LEU A 317 -11.13 12.60 2.52
C LEU A 317 -10.37 12.90 1.23
N PHE A 318 -10.74 12.24 0.12
CA PHE A 318 -10.22 12.58 -1.20
C PHE A 318 -11.04 13.67 -1.91
N ASP A 319 -12.10 14.13 -1.28
CA ASP A 319 -12.86 15.29 -1.76
C ASP A 319 -12.52 16.54 -0.93
N LYS A 320 -12.21 17.65 -1.62
CA LYS A 320 -11.83 18.93 -1.00
C LYS A 320 -12.93 19.53 -0.10
N ASP A 321 -14.19 19.16 -0.34
CA ASP A 321 -15.35 19.67 0.38
C ASP A 321 -15.76 18.76 1.55
N LEU A 322 -15.04 17.66 1.76
CA LEU A 322 -15.28 16.69 2.85
C LEU A 322 -16.76 16.28 2.97
N PRO A 323 -17.41 15.82 1.90
CA PRO A 323 -18.84 15.49 1.94
C PRO A 323 -19.11 14.31 2.89
N VAL A 324 -20.28 14.36 3.53
CA VAL A 324 -20.81 13.20 4.28
C VAL A 324 -21.58 12.31 3.32
N LEU A 325 -21.22 11.05 3.28
CA LEU A 325 -21.78 10.05 2.38
C LEU A 325 -22.37 8.87 3.17
N THR A 326 -23.50 8.34 2.72
CA THR A 326 -24.08 7.09 3.21
C THR A 326 -23.63 5.88 2.39
N VAL A 327 -23.15 6.12 1.17
CA VAL A 327 -22.58 5.12 0.26
C VAL A 327 -21.40 5.76 -0.47
N LYS A 328 -20.25 5.09 -0.47
CA LYS A 328 -19.13 5.41 -1.36
C LYS A 328 -19.00 4.33 -2.41
N GLN A 329 -19.03 4.70 -3.68
CA GLN A 329 -18.68 3.83 -4.80
C GLN A 329 -17.24 4.12 -5.22
N ILE A 330 -16.45 3.06 -5.43
CA ILE A 330 -15.05 3.11 -5.91
C ILE A 330 -15.01 2.25 -7.17
N ASN A 331 -14.74 2.87 -8.30
CA ASN A 331 -14.68 2.18 -9.60
C ASN A 331 -13.30 1.51 -9.81
N PRO A 332 -13.18 0.59 -10.78
CA PRO A 332 -11.88 0.06 -11.19
C PRO A 332 -10.86 1.18 -11.50
N GLY A 333 -9.65 1.05 -10.96
CA GLY A 333 -8.61 2.06 -11.05
C GLY A 333 -8.70 3.19 -10.02
N GLU A 334 -9.77 3.26 -9.22
CA GLU A 334 -9.96 4.30 -8.21
C GLU A 334 -9.60 3.82 -6.80
N GLN A 335 -9.36 4.80 -5.93
CA GLN A 335 -9.10 4.62 -4.50
C GLN A 335 -10.11 5.41 -3.68
N GLY A 336 -10.39 4.92 -2.47
CA GLY A 336 -11.19 5.61 -1.47
C GLY A 336 -10.39 5.82 -0.19
N TYR A 337 -10.53 7.00 0.39
CA TYR A 337 -10.00 7.34 1.69
C TYR A 337 -11.09 7.99 2.51
N LEU A 338 -11.62 7.28 3.48
CA LEU A 338 -12.85 7.62 4.18
C LEU A 338 -12.59 7.71 5.69
N TYR A 339 -13.26 8.65 6.34
CA TYR A 339 -13.40 8.69 7.79
C TYR A 339 -14.74 8.07 8.18
N ASP A 340 -14.74 6.96 8.89
CA ASP A 340 -15.96 6.27 9.36
C ASP A 340 -16.51 6.93 10.62
N LEU A 341 -17.59 7.66 10.47
CA LEU A 341 -18.26 8.37 11.54
C LEU A 341 -18.87 7.43 12.59
N ASN A 342 -19.28 6.22 12.22
CA ASN A 342 -19.85 5.26 13.16
C ASN A 342 -18.83 4.84 14.24
N LYS A 343 -17.54 4.98 13.96
CA LYS A 343 -16.49 4.67 14.92
C LYS A 343 -16.31 5.73 16.02
N VAL A 344 -16.82 6.94 15.82
CA VAL A 344 -16.64 8.08 16.73
C VAL A 344 -17.93 8.67 17.28
N LEU A 345 -19.06 8.53 16.58
CA LEU A 345 -20.36 8.97 17.03
C LEU A 345 -20.73 8.35 18.40
N GLY A 346 -21.15 9.21 19.34
CA GLY A 346 -21.50 8.81 20.70
C GLY A 346 -20.29 8.53 21.62
N LYS A 347 -19.05 8.52 21.11
CA LYS A 347 -17.83 8.27 21.91
C LYS A 347 -17.09 9.55 22.28
N VAL A 348 -17.23 10.60 21.49
CA VAL A 348 -16.58 11.91 21.68
C VAL A 348 -17.65 12.99 21.71
N LYS A 349 -17.50 13.97 22.60
CA LYS A 349 -18.47 15.06 22.72
C LYS A 349 -18.33 16.11 21.61
N ALA A 350 -17.12 16.56 21.39
CA ALA A 350 -16.78 17.49 20.32
C ALA A 350 -15.32 17.27 19.89
N LYS A 351 -15.06 17.34 18.59
CA LYS A 351 -13.71 17.14 18.03
C LYS A 351 -13.67 17.61 16.57
N VAL A 352 -12.53 18.17 16.13
CA VAL A 352 -12.22 18.27 14.72
C VAL A 352 -11.86 16.88 14.22
N LEU A 353 -12.66 16.32 13.31
CA LEU A 353 -12.47 14.95 12.79
C LEU A 353 -11.39 14.89 11.72
N CYS A 354 -11.44 15.85 10.81
CA CYS A 354 -10.49 16.01 9.72
C CYS A 354 -10.51 17.45 9.23
N GLY A 355 -9.43 17.90 8.62
CA GLY A 355 -9.36 19.24 8.06
C GLY A 355 -8.01 19.61 7.47
N ALA A 356 -7.99 20.73 6.76
CA ALA A 356 -6.81 21.27 6.07
C ALA A 356 -5.90 22.09 7.00
N SER A 357 -6.03 21.96 8.31
CA SER A 357 -5.19 22.61 9.32
C SER A 357 -4.80 21.66 10.43
N ARG A 358 -3.64 21.88 11.04
CA ARG A 358 -3.28 21.26 12.31
C ARG A 358 -4.02 21.97 13.43
N ILE A 359 -4.53 21.18 14.39
CA ILE A 359 -5.35 21.68 15.48
C ILE A 359 -4.52 21.75 16.76
N TYR A 360 -4.60 22.88 17.44
CA TYR A 360 -3.90 23.19 18.69
C TYR A 360 -4.88 23.77 19.73
N ASP A 361 -4.51 23.76 20.98
CA ASP A 361 -5.22 24.39 22.10
C ASP A 361 -6.70 24.02 22.18
N GLU A 362 -7.01 22.77 21.87
CA GLU A 362 -8.37 22.23 21.84
C GLU A 362 -8.99 22.20 23.25
N LYS A 363 -10.17 22.80 23.42
CA LYS A 363 -10.89 22.88 24.68
C LYS A 363 -12.36 22.53 24.51
N VAL A 364 -12.82 21.52 25.25
CA VAL A 364 -14.23 21.09 25.28
C VAL A 364 -14.87 21.56 26.58
N GLY A 365 -15.80 22.51 26.48
CA GLY A 365 -16.59 23.00 27.61
C GLY A 365 -17.93 22.28 27.78
N LYS A 366 -18.78 22.80 28.71
CA LYS A 366 -20.14 22.25 28.90
C LYS A 366 -21.01 22.40 27.65
N GLN A 367 -20.99 23.57 27.02
CA GLN A 367 -21.76 23.91 25.83
C GLN A 367 -20.89 24.67 24.80
N SER A 368 -19.61 24.42 24.79
CA SER A 368 -18.66 25.10 23.92
C SER A 368 -17.53 24.19 23.48
N TYR A 369 -16.94 24.51 22.36
CA TYR A 369 -15.73 23.91 21.85
C TYR A 369 -14.87 24.99 21.18
N SER A 370 -13.59 25.01 21.47
CA SER A 370 -12.67 25.97 20.85
C SER A 370 -11.34 25.32 20.53
N PHE A 371 -10.67 25.84 19.52
CA PHE A 371 -9.37 25.40 19.07
C PHE A 371 -8.64 26.48 18.27
N VAL A 372 -7.35 26.28 18.04
CA VAL A 372 -6.52 27.09 17.13
C VAL A 372 -6.14 26.23 15.93
N ALA A 373 -6.47 26.69 14.72
CA ALA A 373 -6.12 26.03 13.46
C ALA A 373 -4.90 26.70 12.85
N LYS A 374 -3.86 25.93 12.46
CA LYS A 374 -2.65 26.45 11.83
C LYS A 374 -2.36 25.71 10.53
N SER A 375 -2.11 26.46 9.45
CA SER A 375 -1.76 25.92 8.14
C SER A 375 -1.08 27.00 7.30
N PRO A 376 -0.42 26.67 6.17
CA PRO A 376 0.27 27.66 5.33
C PRO A 376 -0.63 28.80 4.85
N LEU A 377 -0.05 29.99 4.69
CA LEU A 377 -0.68 31.13 4.06
C LEU A 377 -1.15 30.80 2.63
N HIS A 378 -2.15 31.52 2.16
CA HIS A 378 -2.73 31.35 0.82
C HIS A 378 -3.35 29.97 0.55
N THR A 379 -3.68 29.25 1.61
CA THR A 379 -4.46 28.01 1.54
C THR A 379 -5.79 28.20 2.27
N THR A 380 -6.79 27.43 1.88
CA THR A 380 -8.11 27.45 2.50
C THR A 380 -8.24 26.29 3.46
N ASN A 381 -8.69 26.53 4.68
CA ASN A 381 -9.11 25.47 5.57
C ASN A 381 -10.51 24.99 5.17
N VAL A 382 -10.67 23.68 5.14
CA VAL A 382 -11.96 22.99 5.19
C VAL A 382 -11.87 21.97 6.29
N SER A 383 -12.80 21.96 7.24
CA SER A 383 -12.78 21.05 8.40
C SER A 383 -14.16 20.51 8.72
N ARG A 384 -14.25 19.24 9.06
CA ARG A 384 -15.44 18.64 9.68
C ARG A 384 -15.27 18.57 11.19
N VAL A 385 -16.18 19.21 11.91
CA VAL A 385 -16.19 19.30 13.36
C VAL A 385 -17.41 18.56 13.91
N LEU A 386 -17.16 17.49 14.68
CA LEU A 386 -18.23 16.77 15.40
C LEU A 386 -18.69 17.60 16.59
N LEU A 387 -20.00 17.73 16.76
CA LEU A 387 -20.64 18.41 17.88
C LEU A 387 -21.85 17.61 18.36
N PRO A 388 -22.28 17.76 19.62
CA PRO A 388 -23.44 17.01 20.14
C PRO A 388 -24.75 17.45 19.54
N ARG A 389 -24.85 18.70 19.07
CA ARG A 389 -26.02 19.30 18.42
C ARG A 389 -25.63 20.51 17.59
N LYS A 390 -26.57 21.01 16.77
CA LYS A 390 -26.38 22.19 15.94
C LYS A 390 -25.91 23.39 16.79
N PRO A 391 -24.84 24.07 16.40
CA PRO A 391 -24.36 25.24 17.13
C PRO A 391 -25.29 26.45 16.96
N GLY A 392 -25.41 27.24 18.02
CA GLY A 392 -26.09 28.52 17.99
C GLY A 392 -25.17 29.66 17.61
N LYS A 393 -23.86 29.53 17.84
CA LYS A 393 -22.88 30.56 17.53
C LYS A 393 -21.54 29.93 17.13
N VAL A 394 -20.97 30.45 16.05
CA VAL A 394 -19.63 30.08 15.56
C VAL A 394 -18.84 31.35 15.28
N LEU A 395 -17.65 31.46 15.85
CA LEU A 395 -16.74 32.58 15.65
C LEU A 395 -15.41 32.06 15.07
N VAL A 396 -14.92 32.75 14.04
CA VAL A 396 -13.59 32.57 13.45
C VAL A 396 -12.83 33.90 13.62
N ASN A 397 -11.75 33.88 14.39
CA ASN A 397 -11.04 35.13 14.79
C ASN A 397 -11.97 36.22 15.33
N GLY A 398 -12.98 35.84 16.14
CA GLY A 398 -13.97 36.74 16.71
C GLY A 398 -15.08 37.22 15.76
N LYS A 399 -15.04 36.87 14.49
CA LYS A 399 -16.08 37.16 13.51
C LYS A 399 -17.11 36.05 13.46
N ALA A 400 -18.39 36.40 13.41
CA ALA A 400 -19.48 35.42 13.32
C ALA A 400 -19.52 34.78 11.92
N GLU A 401 -19.62 33.46 11.91
CA GLU A 401 -19.77 32.65 10.70
C GLU A 401 -21.04 31.83 10.76
N GLN A 402 -21.55 31.44 9.58
CA GLN A 402 -22.74 30.59 9.44
C GLN A 402 -22.36 29.32 8.63
N PRO A 403 -21.61 28.40 9.23
CA PRO A 403 -21.17 27.18 8.54
C PRO A 403 -22.34 26.20 8.37
N GLU A 404 -22.18 25.30 7.40
CA GLU A 404 -23.12 24.22 7.12
C GLU A 404 -23.15 23.18 8.24
N TRP A 405 -24.36 22.84 8.69
CA TRP A 405 -24.60 21.80 9.67
C TRP A 405 -25.26 20.57 9.03
N ASP A 406 -24.64 19.40 9.20
CA ASP A 406 -25.22 18.13 8.81
C ASP A 406 -25.80 17.41 10.04
N GLU A 407 -27.13 17.28 10.07
CA GLU A 407 -27.84 16.67 11.18
C GLU A 407 -27.60 15.15 11.28
N SER A 408 -27.41 14.48 10.15
CA SER A 408 -27.22 13.02 10.10
C SER A 408 -25.90 12.59 10.71
N SER A 409 -24.86 13.33 10.46
CA SER A 409 -23.50 13.07 10.95
C SER A 409 -23.17 13.82 12.24
N LYS A 410 -24.03 14.77 12.67
CA LYS A 410 -23.73 15.70 13.77
C LYS A 410 -22.44 16.50 13.54
N THR A 411 -22.16 16.85 12.30
CA THR A 411 -20.94 17.57 11.94
C THR A 411 -21.21 18.95 11.37
N LEU A 412 -20.29 19.85 11.69
CA LEU A 412 -20.22 21.20 11.15
C LEU A 412 -19.13 21.25 10.08
N LEU A 413 -19.43 21.80 8.90
CA LEU A 413 -18.43 22.08 7.86
C LEU A 413 -17.96 23.53 8.01
N LEU A 414 -16.69 23.71 8.36
CA LEU A 414 -16.06 25.03 8.48
C LEU A 414 -15.14 25.28 7.30
N SER A 415 -15.18 26.51 6.76
CA SER A 415 -14.23 26.95 5.74
C SER A 415 -13.78 28.39 6.06
N PHE A 416 -12.45 28.61 6.03
CA PHE A 416 -11.83 29.92 6.25
C PHE A 416 -10.40 29.95 5.66
N GLU A 417 -9.84 31.17 5.52
CA GLU A 417 -8.43 31.31 5.11
C GLU A 417 -7.49 30.87 6.22
N ASN A 418 -6.51 30.09 5.87
CA ASN A 418 -5.48 29.60 6.80
C ASN A 418 -4.47 30.68 7.16
N ASP A 419 -3.93 30.57 8.39
CA ASP A 419 -2.85 31.42 8.91
C ASP A 419 -1.87 30.56 9.71
N PRO A 420 -0.55 30.59 9.44
CA PRO A 420 0.45 29.88 10.23
C PRO A 420 0.59 30.44 11.66
N ALA A 421 0.24 31.70 11.90
CA ALA A 421 0.16 32.26 13.25
C ALA A 421 -0.99 31.64 14.07
N GLY A 422 -2.05 31.23 13.40
CA GLY A 422 -3.20 30.54 13.99
C GLY A 422 -4.50 31.29 13.81
N VAL A 423 -5.54 30.55 13.45
CA VAL A 423 -6.94 31.02 13.38
C VAL A 423 -7.68 30.47 14.59
N ASN A 424 -8.22 31.36 15.42
CA ASN A 424 -8.99 30.99 16.60
C ASN A 424 -10.43 30.65 16.20
N VAL A 425 -10.90 29.46 16.56
CA VAL A 425 -12.28 29.03 16.36
C VAL A 425 -12.96 28.80 17.70
N SER A 426 -14.17 29.35 17.86
CA SER A 426 -15.02 29.16 19.03
C SER A 426 -16.43 28.80 18.59
N ILE A 427 -16.98 27.75 19.18
CA ILE A 427 -18.28 27.18 18.83
C ILE A 427 -19.09 27.03 20.11
N GLU A 428 -20.35 27.49 20.10
CA GLU A 428 -21.29 27.39 21.23
C GLU A 428 -22.60 26.73 20.76
N TRP A 429 -23.15 25.77 21.58
CA TRP A 429 -24.41 25.07 21.27
C TRP A 429 -25.36 24.99 22.44
#